data_4e0a7f0c61d74d732d88576cc1ef2196
#
_entry.id   4e0a7f0c61d74d732d88576cc1ef2196
#
_cell.length_a   1.000
_cell.length_b   1.000
_cell.length_c   1.000
_cell.angle_alpha   90.00
_cell.angle_beta   90.00
_cell.angle_gamma   90.00
#
_symmetry.space_group_name_H-M   'P 1'
#
loop_
_entity.id
_entity.type
_entity.pdbx_description
1 polymer ?
#
loop_
_entity_poly.entity_id
_entity_poly.type
_entity_poly.pdbx_seq_one_letter_code
_entity_poly.pdbx_strand_id
1 'polypeptide(L)'
;MKKYLAKSKLKSVYVENGKATKVFAKTYNKSDVLYEALNTSRVEDAGVNIPKLLEVAVTDGKWSITSEYVEGPTLTQLIEKYPDKADDYIKKMVEYQISFQKKSNPLLLVLKDKMNRQINSIEELDNSVKYELLTRLNSMKNHTKLCHGDYCPDNIIVTADAKGNIKEITAVDWVHATQGNASADIANTFLLLKLQFGDKSDIPEKYISAFCELTNTKRSYVNEWLPLVAAARLTKNKEAVSYTHLTLPTIA
;
A
#
# COMPACT_ATOMS: atom_id res chain seq x y z
N MET A 1 6.07 -9.53 28.39
CA MET A 1 4.61 -9.81 28.29
C MET A 1 4.14 -9.39 26.91
N LYS A 2 3.43 -10.27 26.20
CA LYS A 2 2.94 -9.98 24.83
C LYS A 2 1.82 -8.95 24.86
N LYS A 3 1.99 -7.85 24.12
CA LYS A 3 0.95 -6.85 23.89
C LYS A 3 0.43 -6.99 22.45
N TYR A 4 -0.82 -7.41 22.27
CA TYR A 4 -1.41 -7.54 20.95
C TYR A 4 -1.75 -6.17 20.36
N LEU A 5 -1.34 -5.94 19.10
CA LEU A 5 -1.63 -4.72 18.33
C LEU A 5 -2.80 -4.94 17.37
N ALA A 6 -2.85 -6.11 16.73
CA ALA A 6 -3.91 -6.47 15.79
C ALA A 6 -4.21 -7.96 15.85
N LYS A 7 -5.46 -8.34 15.58
CA LYS A 7 -5.88 -9.73 15.50
C LYS A 7 -6.99 -9.88 14.46
N SER A 8 -6.77 -10.77 13.51
CA SER A 8 -7.76 -11.21 12.53
C SER A 8 -7.87 -12.73 12.54
N LYS A 9 -8.76 -13.28 11.71
CA LYS A 9 -8.91 -14.73 11.55
C LYS A 9 -7.62 -15.41 11.02
N LEU A 10 -6.86 -14.72 10.18
CA LEU A 10 -5.69 -15.28 9.48
C LEU A 10 -4.34 -14.81 10.04
N LYS A 11 -4.29 -13.69 10.73
CA LYS A 11 -3.04 -13.08 11.21
C LYS A 11 -3.25 -12.43 12.58
N SER A 12 -2.23 -12.44 13.41
CA SER A 12 -2.16 -11.64 14.63
C SER A 12 -0.80 -10.99 14.75
N VAL A 13 -0.77 -9.77 15.27
CA VAL A 13 0.47 -9.02 15.52
C VAL A 13 0.56 -8.71 17.00
N TYR A 14 1.69 -9.04 17.62
CA TYR A 14 1.99 -8.64 18.99
C TYR A 14 3.38 -8.04 19.12
N VAL A 15 3.58 -7.28 20.19
CA VAL A 15 4.87 -6.72 20.56
C VAL A 15 5.36 -7.37 21.84
N GLU A 16 6.63 -7.73 21.85
CA GLU A 16 7.35 -8.24 23.02
C GLU A 16 8.83 -7.88 22.91
N ASN A 17 9.40 -7.34 23.99
CA ASN A 17 10.83 -6.96 24.07
C ASN A 17 11.32 -6.08 22.90
N GLY A 18 10.54 -5.07 22.52
CA GLY A 18 10.90 -4.13 21.43
C GLY A 18 10.84 -4.73 20.03
N LYS A 19 10.21 -5.90 19.86
CA LYS A 19 10.03 -6.58 18.58
C LYS A 19 8.55 -6.74 18.28
N ALA A 20 8.17 -6.54 17.02
CA ALA A 20 6.84 -6.81 16.49
C ALA A 20 6.83 -8.17 15.79
N THR A 21 5.96 -9.07 16.19
CA THR A 21 5.84 -10.40 15.58
C THR A 21 4.46 -10.58 14.96
N LYS A 22 4.42 -10.78 13.65
CA LYS A 22 3.24 -11.17 12.87
C LYS A 22 3.18 -12.70 12.81
N VAL A 23 2.14 -13.29 13.40
CA VAL A 23 1.90 -14.74 13.40
C VAL A 23 0.76 -15.07 12.46
N PHE A 24 0.98 -16.04 11.59
CA PHE A 24 0.03 -16.48 10.57
C PHE A 24 -0.76 -17.71 11.05
N ALA A 25 -2.01 -17.85 10.60
CA ALA A 25 -2.79 -19.06 10.88
C ALA A 25 -2.13 -20.30 10.25
N LYS A 26 -2.39 -21.49 10.81
CA LYS A 26 -1.85 -22.76 10.27
C LYS A 26 -2.25 -23.03 8.81
N THR A 27 -3.37 -22.46 8.38
CA THR A 27 -3.90 -22.56 7.01
C THR A 27 -3.25 -21.57 6.04
N TYR A 28 -2.37 -20.68 6.51
CA TYR A 28 -1.73 -19.71 5.65
C TYR A 28 -0.60 -20.36 4.84
N ASN A 29 -0.51 -20.02 3.54
CA ASN A 29 0.48 -20.64 2.66
C ASN A 29 1.89 -20.22 3.06
N LYS A 30 2.79 -21.20 3.14
CA LYS A 30 4.22 -20.97 3.41
C LYS A 30 4.85 -19.99 2.42
N SER A 31 4.53 -20.16 1.12
CA SER A 31 5.05 -19.30 0.06
C SER A 31 4.71 -17.83 0.26
N ASP A 32 3.49 -17.53 0.73
CA ASP A 32 3.02 -16.16 0.94
C ASP A 32 3.75 -15.50 2.12
N VAL A 33 4.02 -16.26 3.20
CA VAL A 33 4.81 -15.78 4.34
C VAL A 33 6.24 -15.47 3.92
N LEU A 34 6.88 -16.40 3.19
CA LEU A 34 8.25 -16.21 2.72
C LEU A 34 8.33 -15.05 1.70
N TYR A 35 7.30 -14.89 0.87
CA TYR A 35 7.21 -13.78 -0.08
C TYR A 35 7.08 -12.42 0.64
N GLU A 36 6.29 -12.34 1.72
CA GLU A 36 6.18 -11.14 2.55
C GLU A 36 7.54 -10.77 3.17
N ALA A 37 8.23 -11.73 3.76
CA ALA A 37 9.55 -11.51 4.33
C ALA A 37 10.59 -11.10 3.27
N LEU A 38 10.58 -11.76 2.10
CA LEU A 38 11.48 -11.44 0.99
C LEU A 38 11.26 -10.03 0.45
N ASN A 39 10.01 -9.61 0.28
CA ASN A 39 9.71 -8.25 -0.18
C ASN A 39 10.15 -7.20 0.85
N THR A 40 9.93 -7.45 2.14
CA THR A 40 10.40 -6.57 3.21
C THR A 40 11.92 -6.41 3.16
N SER A 41 12.66 -7.52 3.05
CA SER A 41 14.13 -7.50 2.91
C SER A 41 14.59 -6.71 1.68
N ARG A 42 13.94 -6.91 0.52
CA ARG A 42 14.27 -6.16 -0.71
C ARG A 42 14.03 -4.65 -0.60
N VAL A 43 13.01 -4.25 0.16
CA VAL A 43 12.74 -2.83 0.44
C VAL A 43 13.80 -2.26 1.38
N GLU A 44 14.23 -3.02 2.38
CA GLU A 44 15.34 -2.67 3.26
C GLU A 44 16.64 -2.50 2.46
N ASP A 45 16.97 -3.46 1.58
CA ASP A 45 18.15 -3.41 0.67
C ASP A 45 18.09 -2.20 -0.29
N ALA A 46 16.90 -1.71 -0.66
CA ALA A 46 16.74 -0.49 -1.44
C ALA A 46 17.08 0.78 -0.64
N GLY A 47 17.37 0.67 0.64
CA GLY A 47 17.73 1.78 1.53
C GLY A 47 16.53 2.62 1.95
N VAL A 48 15.34 2.02 2.05
CA VAL A 48 14.18 2.64 2.70
C VAL A 48 14.30 2.42 4.21
N ASN A 49 14.08 3.47 4.98
CA ASN A 49 14.06 3.35 6.44
C ASN A 49 12.75 2.68 6.88
N ILE A 50 12.81 1.37 7.08
CA ILE A 50 11.70 0.53 7.54
C ILE A 50 12.13 -0.30 8.76
N PRO A 51 11.21 -0.84 9.56
CA PRO A 51 11.54 -1.78 10.64
C PRO A 51 12.28 -2.98 10.06
N LYS A 52 13.50 -3.23 10.54
CA LYS A 52 14.34 -4.33 10.04
C LYS A 52 13.68 -5.67 10.25
N LEU A 53 13.76 -6.51 9.24
CA LEU A 53 13.40 -7.91 9.35
C LEU A 53 14.42 -8.64 10.24
N LEU A 54 13.97 -9.25 11.33
CA LEU A 54 14.84 -9.91 12.30
C LEU A 54 14.80 -11.43 12.20
N GLU A 55 13.62 -12.01 11.95
CA GLU A 55 13.44 -13.45 11.98
C GLU A 55 12.21 -13.89 11.19
N VAL A 56 12.34 -15.05 10.55
CA VAL A 56 11.22 -15.84 10.03
C VAL A 56 11.27 -17.21 10.69
N ALA A 57 10.22 -17.59 11.43
CA ALA A 57 10.24 -18.80 12.24
C ALA A 57 8.93 -19.59 12.13
N VAL A 58 8.99 -20.84 12.63
CA VAL A 58 7.79 -21.67 12.83
C VAL A 58 7.72 -22.04 14.30
N THR A 59 6.62 -21.66 14.96
CA THR A 59 6.37 -22.00 16.35
C THR A 59 4.96 -22.59 16.45
N ASP A 60 4.82 -23.77 17.08
CA ASP A 60 3.56 -24.52 17.23
C ASP A 60 2.85 -24.74 15.88
N GLY A 61 3.62 -24.99 14.81
CA GLY A 61 3.12 -25.19 13.45
C GLY A 61 2.53 -23.94 12.79
N LYS A 62 2.86 -22.75 13.31
CA LYS A 62 2.48 -21.44 12.74
C LYS A 62 3.73 -20.70 12.28
N TRP A 63 3.68 -20.16 11.08
CA TRP A 63 4.69 -19.26 10.60
C TRP A 63 4.61 -17.90 11.28
N SER A 64 5.74 -17.27 11.50
CA SER A 64 5.85 -15.91 12.02
C SER A 64 6.95 -15.13 11.33
N ILE A 65 6.74 -13.81 11.24
CA ILE A 65 7.73 -12.83 10.80
C ILE A 65 7.92 -11.86 11.96
N THR A 66 9.15 -11.68 12.40
CA THR A 66 9.52 -10.75 13.47
C THR A 66 10.36 -9.62 12.89
N SER A 67 10.00 -8.39 13.22
CA SER A 67 10.73 -7.17 12.86
C SER A 67 10.98 -6.29 14.09
N GLU A 68 11.78 -5.25 13.92
CA GLU A 68 11.85 -4.16 14.89
C GLU A 68 10.45 -3.58 15.13
N TYR A 69 10.19 -3.15 16.34
CA TYR A 69 8.94 -2.47 16.68
C TYR A 69 9.09 -0.96 16.55
N VAL A 70 8.23 -0.34 15.77
CA VAL A 70 8.09 1.12 15.72
C VAL A 70 6.97 1.53 16.66
N GLU A 71 7.32 2.30 17.68
CA GLU A 71 6.35 2.79 18.66
C GLU A 71 5.64 4.04 18.15
N GLY A 72 4.32 4.04 18.19
CA GLY A 72 3.50 5.18 17.80
C GLY A 72 2.10 4.78 17.36
N PRO A 73 1.20 5.76 17.21
CA PRO A 73 -0.11 5.55 16.58
C PRO A 73 0.03 5.37 15.07
N THR A 74 -0.99 4.78 14.44
CA THR A 74 -1.13 4.86 12.99
C THR A 74 -1.51 6.29 12.57
N LEU A 75 -1.24 6.62 11.31
CA LEU A 75 -1.63 7.92 10.77
C LEU A 75 -3.17 8.10 10.79
N THR A 76 -3.93 7.02 10.62
CA THR A 76 -5.40 7.02 10.80
C THR A 76 -5.77 7.50 12.20
N GLN A 77 -5.20 6.90 13.25
CA GLN A 77 -5.46 7.28 14.63
C GLN A 77 -5.09 8.74 14.91
N LEU A 78 -4.03 9.23 14.25
CA LEU A 78 -3.61 10.62 14.42
C LEU A 78 -4.58 11.59 13.72
N ILE A 79 -5.06 11.25 12.51
CA ILE A 79 -6.07 12.03 11.79
C ILE A 79 -7.37 12.11 12.60
N GLU A 80 -7.81 10.98 13.16
CA GLU A 80 -9.01 10.93 14.01
C GLU A 80 -8.88 11.78 15.26
N LYS A 81 -7.69 11.79 15.88
CA LYS A 81 -7.42 12.54 17.11
C LYS A 81 -7.25 14.04 16.89
N TYR A 82 -6.71 14.43 15.72
CA TYR A 82 -6.40 15.83 15.39
C TYR A 82 -6.89 16.13 13.95
N PRO A 83 -8.21 16.16 13.71
CA PRO A 83 -8.77 16.32 12.35
C PRO A 83 -8.43 17.66 11.72
N ASP A 84 -8.21 18.69 12.51
CA ASP A 84 -7.75 20.02 12.09
C ASP A 84 -6.34 20.03 11.47
N LYS A 85 -5.57 18.98 11.69
CA LYS A 85 -4.22 18.80 11.14
C LYS A 85 -4.17 17.83 9.96
N ALA A 86 -5.31 17.33 9.49
CA ALA A 86 -5.38 16.32 8.44
C ALA A 86 -4.61 16.76 7.17
N ASP A 87 -4.67 18.03 6.81
CA ASP A 87 -3.98 18.56 5.62
C ASP A 87 -2.45 18.45 5.75
N ASP A 88 -1.87 18.81 6.90
CA ASP A 88 -0.44 18.64 7.16
C ASP A 88 -0.04 17.16 7.16
N TYR A 89 -0.88 16.30 7.75
CA TYR A 89 -0.62 14.86 7.80
C TYR A 89 -0.64 14.23 6.40
N ILE A 90 -1.60 14.60 5.56
CA ILE A 90 -1.67 14.12 4.18
C ILE A 90 -0.49 14.61 3.36
N LYS A 91 -0.09 15.87 3.52
CA LYS A 91 1.11 16.39 2.85
C LYS A 91 2.36 15.61 3.25
N LYS A 92 2.58 15.36 4.54
CA LYS A 92 3.70 14.57 5.04
C LYS A 92 3.66 13.11 4.56
N MET A 93 2.47 12.51 4.49
CA MET A 93 2.27 11.20 3.89
C MET A 93 2.75 11.16 2.45
N VAL A 94 2.38 12.15 1.64
CA VAL A 94 2.81 12.26 0.23
C VAL A 94 4.33 12.49 0.13
N GLU A 95 4.89 13.39 0.92
CA GLU A 95 6.34 13.67 0.95
C GLU A 95 7.15 12.40 1.26
N TYR A 96 6.70 11.61 2.23
CA TYR A 96 7.34 10.35 2.57
C TYR A 96 7.21 9.32 1.43
N GLN A 97 6.04 9.22 0.78
CA GLN A 97 5.86 8.34 -0.39
C GLN A 97 6.81 8.73 -1.54
N ILE A 98 6.91 10.01 -1.86
CA ILE A 98 7.85 10.52 -2.86
C ILE A 98 9.29 10.14 -2.49
N SER A 99 9.64 10.17 -1.21
CA SER A 99 10.99 9.85 -0.74
C SER A 99 11.39 8.40 -1.05
N PHE A 100 10.54 7.43 -0.77
CA PHE A 100 10.84 6.03 -1.10
C PHE A 100 10.66 5.72 -2.59
N GLN A 101 9.79 6.43 -3.30
CA GLN A 101 9.66 6.32 -4.77
C GLN A 101 10.90 6.81 -5.54
N LYS A 102 11.85 7.51 -4.89
CA LYS A 102 13.17 7.81 -5.47
C LYS A 102 14.10 6.60 -5.47
N LYS A 103 13.76 5.55 -4.72
CA LYS A 103 14.49 4.29 -4.65
C LYS A 103 14.01 3.31 -5.71
N SER A 104 14.79 2.26 -5.93
CA SER A 104 14.45 1.13 -6.79
C SER A 104 15.13 -0.14 -6.30
N ASN A 105 14.55 -1.29 -6.60
CA ASN A 105 15.21 -2.58 -6.41
C ASN A 105 14.78 -3.51 -7.57
N PRO A 106 15.69 -3.89 -8.47
CA PRO A 106 15.37 -4.69 -9.65
C PRO A 106 14.93 -6.12 -9.32
N LEU A 107 15.13 -6.58 -8.10
CA LEU A 107 14.67 -7.89 -7.64
C LEU A 107 13.17 -7.88 -7.25
N LEU A 108 12.56 -6.71 -7.08
CA LEU A 108 11.12 -6.62 -6.86
C LEU A 108 10.36 -6.95 -8.14
N LEU A 109 9.18 -7.55 -7.96
CA LEU A 109 8.28 -7.85 -9.06
C LEU A 109 7.91 -6.57 -9.82
N VAL A 110 7.90 -6.63 -11.15
CA VAL A 110 7.44 -5.51 -12.00
C VAL A 110 5.95 -5.29 -11.81
N LEU A 111 5.56 -4.06 -11.50
CA LEU A 111 4.16 -3.70 -11.22
C LEU A 111 3.22 -4.07 -12.38
N LYS A 112 3.62 -3.78 -13.62
CA LYS A 112 2.79 -4.09 -14.80
C LYS A 112 2.57 -5.61 -14.96
N ASP A 113 3.58 -6.43 -14.69
CA ASP A 113 3.46 -7.89 -14.76
C ASP A 113 2.55 -8.42 -13.67
N LYS A 114 2.60 -7.83 -12.48
CA LYS A 114 1.67 -8.14 -11.38
C LYS A 114 0.24 -7.78 -11.77
N MET A 115 0.00 -6.57 -12.26
CA MET A 115 -1.32 -6.11 -12.67
C MET A 115 -1.87 -6.93 -13.84
N ASN A 116 -1.03 -7.29 -14.82
CA ASN A 116 -1.40 -8.15 -15.95
C ASN A 116 -1.94 -9.50 -15.42
N ARG A 117 -1.21 -10.16 -14.52
CA ARG A 117 -1.66 -11.43 -13.92
C ARG A 117 -2.95 -11.26 -13.12
N GLN A 118 -3.08 -10.19 -12.36
CA GLN A 118 -4.29 -9.90 -11.59
C GLN A 118 -5.50 -9.69 -12.50
N ILE A 119 -5.41 -8.82 -13.53
CA ILE A 119 -6.51 -8.54 -14.46
C ILE A 119 -6.94 -9.83 -15.18
N ASN A 120 -5.99 -10.64 -15.64
CA ASN A 120 -6.31 -11.92 -16.32
C ASN A 120 -7.01 -12.92 -15.38
N SER A 121 -6.74 -12.89 -14.07
CA SER A 121 -7.33 -13.83 -13.11
C SER A 121 -8.74 -13.47 -12.64
N ILE A 122 -9.29 -12.31 -13.02
CA ILE A 122 -10.64 -11.89 -12.61
C ILE A 122 -11.66 -12.59 -13.52
N GLU A 123 -12.42 -13.52 -12.98
CA GLU A 123 -13.43 -14.28 -13.74
C GLU A 123 -14.65 -13.43 -14.07
N GLU A 124 -14.99 -12.47 -13.23
CA GLU A 124 -16.18 -11.63 -13.33
C GLU A 124 -16.08 -10.53 -14.43
N LEU A 125 -14.90 -10.30 -14.99
CA LEU A 125 -14.71 -9.35 -16.09
C LEU A 125 -14.86 -10.02 -17.46
N ASP A 126 -15.63 -9.38 -18.34
CA ASP A 126 -15.75 -9.79 -19.75
C ASP A 126 -14.39 -9.74 -20.47
N ASN A 127 -14.19 -10.63 -21.43
CA ASN A 127 -12.96 -10.69 -22.21
C ASN A 127 -12.65 -9.39 -22.96
N SER A 128 -13.67 -8.68 -23.44
CA SER A 128 -13.51 -7.37 -24.10
C SER A 128 -12.96 -6.32 -23.11
N VAL A 129 -13.49 -6.28 -21.90
CA VAL A 129 -13.01 -5.38 -20.84
C VAL A 129 -11.58 -5.73 -20.42
N LYS A 130 -11.27 -7.03 -20.25
CA LYS A 130 -9.90 -7.48 -19.98
C LYS A 130 -8.93 -7.04 -21.07
N TYR A 131 -9.31 -7.23 -22.33
CA TYR A 131 -8.49 -6.84 -23.48
C TYR A 131 -8.21 -5.33 -23.49
N GLU A 132 -9.23 -4.49 -23.24
CA GLU A 132 -9.07 -3.04 -23.18
C GLU A 132 -8.14 -2.63 -22.03
N LEU A 133 -8.35 -3.17 -20.82
CA LEU A 133 -7.49 -2.89 -19.65
C LEU A 133 -6.05 -3.31 -19.90
N LEU A 134 -5.80 -4.48 -20.47
CA LEU A 134 -4.46 -4.96 -20.76
C LEU A 134 -3.79 -4.14 -21.87
N THR A 135 -4.53 -3.71 -22.90
CA THR A 135 -4.04 -2.82 -23.96
C THR A 135 -3.62 -1.47 -23.36
N ARG A 136 -4.47 -0.90 -22.49
CA ARG A 136 -4.15 0.33 -21.74
C ARG A 136 -2.94 0.14 -20.84
N LEU A 137 -2.88 -0.96 -20.08
CA LEU A 137 -1.74 -1.27 -19.22
C LEU A 137 -0.43 -1.33 -20.00
N ASN A 138 -0.44 -1.96 -21.18
CA ASN A 138 0.73 -2.07 -22.05
C ASN A 138 1.19 -0.70 -22.59
N SER A 139 0.27 0.23 -22.87
CA SER A 139 0.59 1.58 -23.34
C SER A 139 1.18 2.49 -22.25
N MET A 140 0.95 2.17 -20.96
CA MET A 140 1.48 2.97 -19.86
C MET A 140 3.01 2.92 -19.79
N LYS A 141 3.64 4.05 -19.43
CA LYS A 141 5.10 4.14 -19.35
C LYS A 141 5.68 3.22 -18.28
N ASN A 142 6.75 2.52 -18.63
CA ASN A 142 7.53 1.72 -17.69
C ASN A 142 8.42 2.64 -16.84
N HIS A 143 8.39 2.44 -15.54
CA HIS A 143 9.29 3.05 -14.57
C HIS A 143 9.79 1.98 -13.61
N THR A 144 10.87 2.29 -12.90
CA THR A 144 11.51 1.38 -11.91
C THR A 144 11.45 1.94 -10.49
N LYS A 145 10.45 2.78 -10.22
CA LYS A 145 10.25 3.36 -8.89
C LYS A 145 9.79 2.30 -7.90
N LEU A 146 10.23 2.40 -6.66
CA LEU A 146 9.69 1.58 -5.59
C LEU A 146 8.23 1.98 -5.32
N CYS A 147 7.34 1.01 -5.37
CA CYS A 147 5.92 1.15 -5.11
C CYS A 147 5.53 0.28 -3.92
N HIS A 148 4.74 0.79 -2.99
CA HIS A 148 4.30 0.05 -1.81
C HIS A 148 3.20 -0.96 -2.14
N GLY A 149 2.23 -0.56 -2.95
CA GLY A 149 1.10 -1.39 -3.39
C GLY A 149 -0.02 -1.57 -2.37
N ASP A 150 0.12 -0.99 -1.16
CA ASP A 150 -0.91 -0.93 -0.11
C ASP A 150 -0.65 0.24 0.86
N TYR A 151 -0.21 1.39 0.33
CA TYR A 151 0.14 2.56 1.09
C TYR A 151 -1.13 3.29 1.54
N CYS A 152 -1.50 3.14 2.80
CA CYS A 152 -2.66 3.77 3.42
C CYS A 152 -2.31 4.24 4.85
N PRO A 153 -3.10 5.13 5.46
CA PRO A 153 -2.83 5.64 6.80
C PRO A 153 -2.71 4.58 7.90
N ASP A 154 -3.36 3.41 7.75
CA ASP A 154 -3.23 2.30 8.68
C ASP A 154 -1.86 1.61 8.63
N ASN A 155 -1.18 1.66 7.48
CA ASN A 155 0.15 1.11 7.25
C ASN A 155 1.27 2.14 7.47
N ILE A 156 0.97 3.25 8.13
CA ILE A 156 1.91 4.32 8.46
C ILE A 156 1.92 4.52 9.98
N ILE A 157 3.06 4.23 10.60
CA ILE A 157 3.28 4.50 12.02
C ILE A 157 3.98 5.85 12.13
N VAL A 158 3.55 6.67 13.08
CA VAL A 158 4.11 8.01 13.27
C VAL A 158 4.57 8.22 14.71
N THR A 159 5.69 8.92 14.87
CA THR A 159 6.03 9.56 16.14
C THR A 159 5.59 11.02 16.08
N ALA A 160 4.90 11.48 17.11
CA ALA A 160 4.39 12.84 17.17
C ALA A 160 4.61 13.43 18.57
N ASP A 161 4.66 14.76 18.66
CA ASP A 161 4.69 15.45 19.95
C ASP A 161 3.30 15.45 20.62
N ALA A 162 3.22 15.98 21.83
CA ALA A 162 1.97 16.08 22.59
C ALA A 162 0.88 16.94 21.90
N LYS A 163 1.28 17.78 20.96
CA LYS A 163 0.37 18.61 20.16
C LYS A 163 -0.04 17.95 18.84
N GLY A 164 0.43 16.71 18.58
CA GLY A 164 0.14 15.98 17.36
C GLY A 164 1.01 16.37 16.15
N ASN A 165 2.09 17.12 16.32
CA ASN A 165 2.98 17.41 15.21
C ASN A 165 3.85 16.19 14.92
N ILE A 166 3.81 15.69 13.69
CA ILE A 166 4.59 14.53 13.27
C ILE A 166 6.08 14.87 13.24
N LYS A 167 6.89 14.04 13.91
CA LYS A 167 8.35 14.09 13.93
C LYS A 167 8.94 13.10 12.94
N GLU A 168 8.38 11.89 12.88
CA GLU A 168 8.88 10.81 12.05
C GLU A 168 7.73 9.98 11.50
N ILE A 169 7.93 9.45 10.29
CA ILE A 169 6.99 8.58 9.57
C ILE A 169 7.72 7.29 9.19
N THR A 170 7.06 6.16 9.40
CA THR A 170 7.55 4.85 8.99
C THR A 170 6.43 4.06 8.33
N ALA A 171 6.60 3.63 7.08
CA ALA A 171 5.66 2.72 6.44
C ALA A 171 5.97 1.27 6.79
N VAL A 172 4.92 0.48 7.00
CA VAL A 172 4.96 -0.95 7.34
C VAL A 172 4.10 -1.77 6.38
N ASP A 173 4.22 -3.09 6.43
CA ASP A 173 3.46 -4.06 5.59
C ASP A 173 3.77 -3.96 4.09
N TRP A 174 5.03 -4.15 3.73
CA TRP A 174 5.56 -4.09 2.37
C TRP A 174 5.33 -5.36 1.52
N VAL A 175 4.43 -6.25 1.94
CA VAL A 175 4.13 -7.51 1.23
C VAL A 175 3.79 -7.30 -0.25
N HIS A 176 3.22 -6.15 -0.59
CA HIS A 176 2.79 -5.81 -1.95
C HIS A 176 3.80 -4.98 -2.74
N ALA A 177 5.00 -4.77 -2.19
CA ALA A 177 6.05 -3.98 -2.84
C ALA A 177 6.35 -4.47 -4.26
N THR A 178 6.53 -3.52 -5.16
CA THR A 178 6.87 -3.74 -6.58
C THR A 178 7.79 -2.65 -7.07
N GLN A 179 8.44 -2.87 -8.22
CA GLN A 179 9.03 -1.78 -8.98
C GLN A 179 8.10 -1.36 -10.12
N GLY A 180 7.86 -0.06 -10.28
CA GLY A 180 6.91 0.38 -11.30
C GLY A 180 6.75 1.89 -11.43
N ASN A 181 5.58 2.29 -11.86
CA ASN A 181 5.23 3.68 -12.04
C ASN A 181 4.69 4.28 -10.75
N ALA A 182 5.30 5.37 -10.28
CA ALA A 182 4.88 6.08 -9.07
C ALA A 182 3.40 6.50 -9.13
N SER A 183 2.92 6.98 -10.29
CA SER A 183 1.52 7.41 -10.44
C SER A 183 0.52 6.25 -10.29
N ALA A 184 0.91 5.02 -10.61
CA ALA A 184 0.10 3.84 -10.35
C ALA A 184 -0.05 3.57 -8.84
N ASP A 185 1.03 3.71 -8.08
CA ASP A 185 1.01 3.55 -6.62
C ASP A 185 0.18 4.66 -5.96
N ILE A 186 0.29 5.90 -6.46
CA ILE A 186 -0.55 7.03 -6.04
C ILE A 186 -2.03 6.76 -6.34
N ALA A 187 -2.37 6.30 -7.54
CA ALA A 187 -3.74 5.96 -7.91
C ALA A 187 -4.30 4.85 -7.01
N ASN A 188 -3.48 3.84 -6.67
CA ASN A 188 -3.88 2.80 -5.73
C ASN A 188 -4.14 3.34 -4.33
N THR A 189 -3.27 4.20 -3.80
CA THR A 189 -3.48 4.87 -2.50
C THR A 189 -4.72 5.76 -2.51
N PHE A 190 -4.96 6.50 -3.60
CA PHE A 190 -6.18 7.30 -3.75
C PHE A 190 -7.45 6.45 -3.60
N LEU A 191 -7.50 5.27 -4.24
CA LEU A 191 -8.62 4.35 -4.07
C LEU A 191 -8.74 3.82 -2.64
N LEU A 192 -7.62 3.53 -1.98
CA LEU A 192 -7.63 3.11 -0.58
C LEU A 192 -8.19 4.20 0.34
N LEU A 193 -7.80 5.45 0.13
CA LEU A 193 -8.32 6.58 0.88
C LEU A 193 -9.83 6.78 0.64
N LYS A 194 -10.30 6.60 -0.61
CA LYS A 194 -11.73 6.64 -0.93
C LYS A 194 -12.50 5.54 -0.19
N LEU A 195 -11.98 4.32 -0.14
CA LEU A 195 -12.58 3.21 0.59
C LEU A 195 -12.58 3.44 2.11
N GLN A 196 -11.54 4.05 2.65
CA GLN A 196 -11.39 4.26 4.10
C GLN A 196 -12.20 5.44 4.61
N PHE A 197 -12.18 6.59 3.92
CA PHE A 197 -12.79 7.84 4.39
C PHE A 197 -14.14 8.14 3.72
N GLY A 198 -14.51 7.40 2.67
CA GLY A 198 -15.76 7.59 1.92
C GLY A 198 -15.72 8.77 0.94
N ASP A 199 -16.77 8.85 0.10
CA ASP A 199 -16.84 9.82 -1.00
C ASP A 199 -17.05 11.28 -0.55
N LYS A 200 -17.53 11.49 0.67
CA LYS A 200 -17.75 12.84 1.22
C LYS A 200 -16.49 13.46 1.81
N SER A 201 -15.43 12.69 1.99
CA SER A 201 -14.16 13.17 2.51
C SER A 201 -13.35 13.85 1.41
N ASP A 202 -12.70 14.95 1.73
CA ASP A 202 -11.75 15.64 0.84
C ASP A 202 -10.30 15.09 0.92
N ILE A 203 -10.04 14.20 1.88
CA ILE A 203 -8.74 13.59 2.09
C ILE A 203 -8.16 12.95 0.81
N PRO A 204 -8.91 12.12 0.04
CA PRO A 204 -8.37 11.53 -1.19
C PRO A 204 -7.96 12.59 -2.22
N GLU A 205 -8.77 13.63 -2.37
CA GLU A 205 -8.49 14.70 -3.33
C GLU A 205 -7.28 15.55 -2.90
N LYS A 206 -7.16 15.86 -1.62
CA LYS A 206 -5.98 16.53 -1.05
C LYS A 206 -4.71 15.74 -1.26
N TYR A 207 -4.77 14.43 -1.06
CA TYR A 207 -3.63 13.54 -1.25
C TYR A 207 -3.10 13.57 -2.69
N ILE A 208 -3.99 13.38 -3.68
CA ILE A 208 -3.55 13.34 -5.08
C ILE A 208 -3.11 14.73 -5.60
N SER A 209 -3.78 15.80 -5.11
CA SER A 209 -3.39 17.18 -5.43
C SER A 209 -1.99 17.50 -4.90
N ALA A 210 -1.72 17.16 -3.64
CA ALA A 210 -0.39 17.34 -3.05
C ALA A 210 0.70 16.58 -3.84
N PHE A 211 0.42 15.35 -4.30
CA PHE A 211 1.37 14.62 -5.15
C PHE A 211 1.61 15.33 -6.49
N CYS A 212 0.55 15.77 -7.15
CA CYS A 212 0.65 16.45 -8.44
C CYS A 212 1.47 17.76 -8.33
N GLU A 213 1.24 18.53 -7.28
CA GLU A 213 1.98 19.78 -7.00
C GLU A 213 3.46 19.51 -6.71
N LEU A 214 3.75 18.57 -5.79
CA LEU A 214 5.13 18.28 -5.37
C LEU A 214 5.99 17.63 -6.45
N THR A 215 5.37 16.95 -7.43
CA THR A 215 6.09 16.23 -8.49
C THR A 215 5.94 16.85 -9.87
N ASN A 216 5.15 17.89 -10.02
CA ASN A 216 4.72 18.45 -11.30
C ASN A 216 4.12 17.39 -12.26
N THR A 217 3.43 16.40 -11.67
CA THR A 217 2.74 15.35 -12.43
C THR A 217 1.32 15.79 -12.77
N LYS A 218 0.91 15.66 -14.03
CA LYS A 218 -0.45 15.99 -14.44
C LYS A 218 -1.46 15.03 -13.80
N ARG A 219 -2.53 15.57 -13.21
CA ARG A 219 -3.62 14.78 -12.63
C ARG A 219 -4.22 13.78 -13.65
N SER A 220 -4.36 14.20 -14.92
CA SER A 220 -4.84 13.32 -15.98
C SER A 220 -4.03 12.04 -16.12
N TYR A 221 -2.69 12.13 -15.98
CA TYR A 221 -1.82 10.95 -16.05
C TYR A 221 -2.01 10.00 -14.86
N VAL A 222 -2.26 10.51 -13.66
CA VAL A 222 -2.62 9.66 -12.52
C VAL A 222 -3.98 9.00 -12.75
N ASN A 223 -4.94 9.74 -13.31
CA ASN A 223 -6.28 9.23 -13.61
C ASN A 223 -6.27 8.09 -14.64
N GLU A 224 -5.31 8.07 -15.58
CA GLU A 224 -5.14 6.96 -16.52
C GLU A 224 -4.85 5.61 -15.82
N TRP A 225 -4.26 5.64 -14.62
CA TRP A 225 -3.98 4.46 -13.82
C TRP A 225 -5.18 3.97 -13.00
N LEU A 226 -6.18 4.81 -12.73
CA LEU A 226 -7.31 4.46 -11.85
C LEU A 226 -8.07 3.21 -12.30
N PRO A 227 -8.48 3.05 -13.56
CA PRO A 227 -9.18 1.83 -14.00
C PRO A 227 -8.31 0.57 -13.83
N LEU A 228 -7.01 0.70 -14.09
CA LEU A 228 -6.06 -0.41 -14.01
C LEU A 228 -5.85 -0.90 -12.57
N VAL A 229 -5.64 0.05 -11.64
CA VAL A 229 -5.47 -0.29 -10.21
C VAL A 229 -6.78 -0.74 -9.59
N ALA A 230 -7.91 -0.17 -9.98
CA ALA A 230 -9.23 -0.62 -9.54
C ALA A 230 -9.49 -2.06 -9.96
N ALA A 231 -9.29 -2.40 -11.24
CA ALA A 231 -9.41 -3.77 -11.73
C ALA A 231 -8.47 -4.72 -10.98
N ALA A 232 -7.17 -4.38 -10.88
CA ALA A 232 -6.21 -5.22 -10.15
C ALA A 232 -6.62 -5.47 -8.69
N ARG A 233 -7.29 -4.53 -8.03
CA ARG A 233 -7.78 -4.69 -6.66
C ARG A 233 -8.99 -5.59 -6.51
N LEU A 234 -9.76 -5.85 -7.55
CA LEU A 234 -10.88 -6.82 -7.50
C LEU A 234 -10.42 -8.20 -7.05
N THR A 235 -9.18 -8.57 -7.33
CA THR A 235 -8.60 -9.84 -6.85
C THR A 235 -8.47 -9.93 -5.32
N LYS A 236 -8.51 -8.78 -4.63
CA LYS A 236 -8.34 -8.69 -3.17
C LYS A 236 -9.65 -8.41 -2.44
N ASN A 237 -10.53 -7.61 -3.02
CA ASN A 237 -11.73 -7.13 -2.35
C ASN A 237 -12.86 -6.91 -3.36
N LYS A 238 -13.94 -7.69 -3.24
CA LYS A 238 -15.13 -7.58 -4.11
C LYS A 238 -15.87 -6.24 -3.94
N GLU A 239 -15.70 -5.52 -2.83
CA GLU A 239 -16.28 -4.19 -2.62
C GLU A 239 -15.67 -3.11 -3.53
N ALA A 240 -14.49 -3.34 -4.10
CA ALA A 240 -13.90 -2.46 -5.10
C ALA A 240 -14.66 -2.41 -6.45
N VAL A 241 -15.66 -3.27 -6.64
CA VAL A 241 -16.49 -3.35 -7.88
C VAL A 241 -17.17 -2.02 -8.18
N SER A 242 -17.67 -1.30 -7.16
CA SER A 242 -18.37 -0.02 -7.36
C SER A 242 -17.47 1.06 -8.00
N TYR A 243 -16.16 1.01 -7.75
CA TYR A 243 -15.19 1.96 -8.30
C TYR A 243 -14.72 1.62 -9.71
N THR A 244 -14.78 0.34 -10.13
CA THR A 244 -14.48 -0.02 -11.53
C THR A 244 -15.52 0.55 -12.48
N HIS A 245 -16.79 0.55 -12.11
CA HIS A 245 -17.86 1.13 -12.93
C HIS A 245 -17.79 2.66 -13.03
N LEU A 246 -17.26 3.33 -11.99
CA LEU A 246 -17.09 4.79 -11.97
C LEU A 246 -15.86 5.28 -12.75
N THR A 247 -14.87 4.39 -12.99
CA THR A 247 -13.58 4.75 -13.59
C THR A 247 -13.38 4.21 -15.00
N LEU A 248 -14.20 3.27 -15.44
CA LEU A 248 -14.26 2.87 -16.85
C LEU A 248 -15.05 3.93 -17.61
N PRO A 249 -14.48 4.60 -18.64
CA PRO A 249 -15.27 5.48 -19.49
C PRO A 249 -16.42 4.67 -20.10
N THR A 250 -17.64 5.14 -19.92
CA THR A 250 -18.77 4.63 -20.68
C THR A 250 -18.43 4.87 -22.15
N ILE A 251 -18.13 3.80 -22.88
CA ILE A 251 -17.95 3.88 -24.33
C ILE A 251 -19.35 4.15 -24.89
N ALA A 252 -19.60 5.40 -25.26
CA ALA A 252 -20.73 5.77 -26.09
C ALA A 252 -20.38 5.57 -27.54
#